data_d0f950f48844606ddb125f77f13a4447
#
_entry.id   d0f950f48844606ddb125f77f13a4447
#
_cell.length_a   1.000
_cell.length_b   1.000
_cell.length_c   1.000
_cell.angle_alpha   90.00
_cell.angle_beta   90.00
_cell.angle_gamma   90.00
#
_symmetry.space_group_name_H-M   'P 1'
#
loop_
_entity.id
_entity.type
_entity.pdbx_description
1 polymer ?
#
loop_
_entity_poly.entity_id
_entity_poly.type
_entity_poly.pdbx_seq_one_letter_code
_entity_poly.pdbx_strand_id
1 'polypeptide(L)'
;MESNNEGELDVIICNVVATFRTGCRLNLHTIGSKGKNVIYNTRRGKVTMQLRKPRITASIWASGKVICIGASSEDEAKIGARRIARCLQKLGFKVKFSAFKVVNVMAGCSMPFKISLIDFTKKNRPIATYEPELYPAAMYTMRQPKATIKVFSTGSITILAPSVDNVAAAVQHVYPLLSECRRPL
;
A
#
# COMPACT_ATOMS: atom_id res chain seq x y z
N MET A 1 33.56 -24.52 6.43
CA MET A 1 32.09 -24.37 6.47
C MET A 1 31.77 -22.92 6.11
N GLU A 2 31.63 -22.66 4.84
CA GLU A 2 31.21 -21.33 4.35
C GLU A 2 29.70 -21.24 4.52
N SER A 3 29.27 -20.40 5.43
CA SER A 3 27.87 -20.03 5.57
C SER A 3 27.49 -19.24 4.32
N ASN A 4 26.72 -19.84 3.42
CA ASN A 4 26.03 -19.12 2.35
C ASN A 4 25.09 -18.11 3.00
N ASN A 5 25.56 -16.90 3.14
CA ASN A 5 24.74 -15.76 3.41
C ASN A 5 24.02 -15.44 2.09
N GLU A 6 22.95 -16.19 1.78
CA GLU A 6 21.97 -15.75 0.78
C GLU A 6 21.40 -14.45 1.33
N GLY A 7 21.81 -13.34 0.70
CA GLY A 7 21.46 -12.01 1.19
C GLY A 7 19.96 -11.88 1.40
N GLU A 8 19.58 -11.62 2.63
CA GLU A 8 18.22 -11.33 3.01
C GLU A 8 17.69 -10.17 2.16
N LEU A 9 16.57 -10.37 1.44
CA LEU A 9 16.00 -9.36 0.58
C LEU A 9 15.36 -8.26 1.44
N ASP A 10 15.76 -7.01 1.20
CA ASP A 10 15.19 -5.85 1.88
C ASP A 10 13.87 -5.45 1.23
N VAL A 11 12.78 -5.81 1.88
CA VAL A 11 11.44 -5.38 1.48
C VAL A 11 11.09 -4.10 2.21
N ILE A 12 10.84 -3.03 1.45
CA ILE A 12 10.50 -1.71 1.98
C ILE A 12 9.01 -1.47 1.79
N ILE A 13 8.30 -1.24 2.88
CA ILE A 13 6.90 -0.85 2.82
C ILE A 13 6.83 0.64 2.47
N CYS A 14 6.28 0.95 1.29
CA CYS A 14 6.19 2.32 0.77
C CYS A 14 4.92 3.03 1.19
N ASN A 15 3.82 2.30 1.32
CA ASN A 15 2.52 2.87 1.65
C ASN A 15 1.60 1.81 2.26
N VAL A 16 0.89 2.18 3.32
CA VAL A 16 -0.20 1.39 3.90
C VAL A 16 -1.46 2.21 3.84
N VAL A 17 -2.51 1.68 3.24
CA VAL A 17 -3.84 2.28 3.17
C VAL A 17 -4.75 1.54 4.15
N ALA A 18 -5.38 2.28 5.04
CA ALA A 18 -6.30 1.74 6.03
C ALA A 18 -7.61 2.52 6.03
N THR A 19 -8.66 1.88 6.45
CA THR A 19 -9.99 2.49 6.59
C THR A 19 -10.51 2.29 8.00
N PHE A 20 -11.35 3.21 8.46
CA PHE A 20 -12.14 3.03 9.67
C PHE A 20 -13.48 3.77 9.54
N ARG A 21 -14.36 3.54 10.50
CA ARG A 21 -15.63 4.23 10.59
C ARG A 21 -15.74 4.97 11.91
N THR A 22 -16.36 6.17 11.85
CA THR A 22 -16.57 7.02 13.03
C THR A 22 -17.81 6.64 13.82
N GLY A 23 -18.70 5.83 13.24
CA GLY A 23 -19.96 5.46 13.88
C GLY A 23 -20.99 6.59 13.96
N CYS A 24 -20.73 7.74 13.35
CA CYS A 24 -21.64 8.88 13.29
C CYS A 24 -21.50 9.62 11.97
N ARG A 25 -22.54 10.37 11.60
CA ARG A 25 -22.45 11.28 10.45
C ARG A 25 -21.61 12.49 10.82
N LEU A 26 -20.89 13.00 9.83
CA LEU A 26 -19.98 14.12 9.97
C LEU A 26 -20.46 15.31 9.13
N ASN A 27 -20.44 16.50 9.73
CA ASN A 27 -20.68 17.73 9.00
C ASN A 27 -19.35 18.20 8.40
N LEU A 28 -19.18 18.00 7.09
CA LEU A 28 -17.94 18.31 6.39
C LEU A 28 -17.64 19.81 6.37
N HIS A 29 -18.67 20.65 6.34
CA HIS A 29 -18.49 22.09 6.39
C HIS A 29 -17.89 22.52 7.75
N THR A 30 -18.36 21.95 8.85
CA THR A 30 -17.80 22.17 10.19
C THR A 30 -16.34 21.75 10.27
N ILE A 31 -15.99 20.57 9.73
CA ILE A 31 -14.61 20.10 9.71
C ILE A 31 -13.75 21.03 8.86
N GLY A 32 -14.21 21.43 7.69
CA GLY A 32 -13.50 22.32 6.79
C GLY A 32 -13.25 23.71 7.35
N SER A 33 -14.18 24.25 8.14
CA SER A 33 -14.07 25.58 8.73
C SER A 33 -13.31 25.62 10.06
N LYS A 34 -13.43 24.60 10.89
CA LYS A 34 -12.85 24.54 12.25
C LYS A 34 -11.61 23.64 12.35
N GLY A 35 -11.43 22.70 11.44
CA GLY A 35 -10.31 21.78 11.46
C GLY A 35 -8.98 22.45 11.11
N LYS A 36 -7.89 21.86 11.62
CA LYS A 36 -6.51 22.26 11.28
C LYS A 36 -5.98 21.34 10.17
N ASN A 37 -5.22 21.92 9.23
CA ASN A 37 -4.62 21.17 8.12
C ASN A 37 -5.66 20.38 7.31
N VAL A 38 -6.79 21.00 7.02
CA VAL A 38 -7.91 20.40 6.29
C VAL A 38 -8.22 21.16 5.02
N ILE A 39 -8.67 20.43 4.00
CA ILE A 39 -9.19 20.99 2.75
C ILE A 39 -10.54 20.33 2.49
N TYR A 40 -11.58 21.16 2.37
CA TYR A 40 -12.91 20.69 2.00
C TYR A 40 -13.10 20.75 0.49
N ASN A 41 -13.20 19.58 -0.14
CA ASN A 41 -13.51 19.48 -1.56
C ASN A 41 -15.03 19.25 -1.75
N THR A 42 -15.75 20.33 -2.03
CA THR A 42 -17.21 20.30 -2.17
C THR A 42 -17.67 19.46 -3.38
N ARG A 43 -16.90 19.46 -4.47
CA ARG A 43 -17.23 18.68 -5.67
C ARG A 43 -17.18 17.18 -5.40
N ARG A 44 -16.19 16.72 -4.65
CA ARG A 44 -16.00 15.30 -4.32
C ARG A 44 -16.73 14.88 -3.04
N GLY A 45 -17.29 15.84 -2.30
CA GLY A 45 -17.99 15.57 -1.06
C GLY A 45 -17.11 14.96 0.02
N LYS A 46 -15.86 15.40 0.13
CA LYS A 46 -14.90 14.91 1.14
C LYS A 46 -14.04 16.02 1.71
N VAL A 47 -13.61 15.82 2.95
CA VAL A 47 -12.55 16.61 3.59
C VAL A 47 -11.26 15.80 3.60
N THR A 48 -10.16 16.43 3.24
CA THR A 48 -8.82 15.87 3.38
C THR A 48 -8.15 16.50 4.58
N MET A 49 -7.67 15.68 5.53
CA MET A 49 -6.95 16.09 6.72
C MET A 49 -5.55 15.51 6.72
N GLN A 50 -4.53 16.33 6.99
CA GLN A 50 -3.14 15.89 7.03
C GLN A 50 -2.60 15.87 8.45
N LEU A 51 -1.96 14.76 8.82
CA LEU A 51 -1.13 14.64 10.02
C LEU A 51 0.34 14.76 9.66
N ARG A 52 1.14 15.29 10.60
CA ARG A 52 2.61 15.36 10.46
C ARG A 52 3.32 14.15 11.07
N LYS A 53 2.81 13.64 12.19
CA LYS A 53 3.37 12.48 12.93
C LYS A 53 2.26 11.56 13.43
N PRO A 54 2.10 10.37 12.87
CA PRO A 54 2.73 9.91 11.62
C PRO A 54 2.25 10.72 10.42
N ARG A 55 3.06 10.73 9.35
CA ARG A 55 2.74 11.45 8.11
C ARG A 55 1.65 10.71 7.36
N ILE A 56 0.41 11.12 7.55
CA ILE A 56 -0.77 10.47 6.99
C ILE A 56 -1.73 11.51 6.44
N THR A 57 -2.32 11.19 5.30
CA THR A 57 -3.41 11.94 4.70
C THR A 57 -4.70 11.14 4.86
N ALA A 58 -5.71 11.73 5.49
CA ALA A 58 -7.02 11.12 5.66
C ALA A 58 -8.04 11.77 4.75
N SER A 59 -8.82 10.95 4.06
CA SER A 59 -10.03 11.37 3.34
C SER A 59 -11.25 11.02 4.18
N ILE A 60 -12.10 12.01 4.43
CA ILE A 60 -13.23 11.93 5.36
C ILE A 60 -14.52 12.26 4.61
N TRP A 61 -15.49 11.36 4.69
CA TRP A 61 -16.83 11.53 4.10
C TRP A 61 -17.89 11.76 5.16
N ALA A 62 -18.98 12.41 4.75
CA ALA A 62 -20.12 12.69 5.63
C ALA A 62 -20.74 11.43 6.25
N SER A 63 -20.64 10.30 5.57
CA SER A 63 -21.13 9.00 6.07
C SER A 63 -20.39 8.49 7.31
N GLY A 64 -19.25 9.10 7.65
CA GLY A 64 -18.37 8.63 8.72
C GLY A 64 -17.28 7.67 8.27
N LYS A 65 -17.17 7.39 6.98
CA LYS A 65 -16.06 6.61 6.42
C LYS A 65 -14.81 7.47 6.34
N VAL A 66 -13.68 6.90 6.76
CA VAL A 66 -12.36 7.54 6.67
C VAL A 66 -11.37 6.59 6.02
N ILE A 67 -10.59 7.12 5.07
CA ILE A 67 -9.47 6.40 4.44
C ILE A 67 -8.17 7.13 4.79
N CYS A 68 -7.20 6.40 5.35
CA CYS A 68 -5.88 6.90 5.73
C CYS A 68 -4.83 6.33 4.78
N ILE A 69 -3.99 7.21 4.23
CA ILE A 69 -2.95 6.89 3.25
C ILE A 69 -1.62 7.48 3.71
N GLY A 70 -0.52 6.76 3.49
CA GLY A 70 0.84 7.26 3.68
C GLY A 70 1.62 6.65 4.83
N ALA A 71 1.03 5.74 5.60
CA ALA A 71 1.75 5.04 6.67
C ALA A 71 2.83 4.11 6.10
N SER A 72 3.89 3.91 6.85
CA SER A 72 5.00 3.02 6.51
C SER A 72 4.93 1.66 7.19
N SER A 73 3.92 1.45 8.04
CA SER A 73 3.61 0.17 8.70
C SER A 73 2.13 0.10 9.05
N GLU A 74 1.65 -1.10 9.35
CA GLU A 74 0.26 -1.31 9.79
C GLU A 74 0.01 -0.65 11.16
N ASP A 75 0.98 -0.74 12.08
CA ASP A 75 0.91 -0.07 13.39
C ASP A 75 0.84 1.44 13.26
N GLU A 76 1.68 2.02 12.40
CA GLU A 76 1.66 3.46 12.12
C GLU A 76 0.33 3.90 11.51
N ALA A 77 -0.25 3.09 10.62
CA ALA A 77 -1.57 3.35 10.04
C ALA A 77 -2.65 3.40 11.14
N LYS A 78 -2.62 2.49 12.10
CA LYS A 78 -3.56 2.45 13.21
C LYS A 78 -3.40 3.64 14.16
N ILE A 79 -2.17 4.00 14.49
CA ILE A 79 -1.85 5.17 15.31
C ILE A 79 -2.38 6.44 14.64
N GLY A 80 -2.11 6.61 13.35
CA GLY A 80 -2.57 7.75 12.57
C GLY A 80 -4.09 7.81 12.46
N ALA A 81 -4.74 6.69 12.21
CA ALA A 81 -6.20 6.59 12.16
C ALA A 81 -6.85 7.01 13.49
N ARG A 82 -6.30 6.56 14.62
CA ARG A 82 -6.78 6.97 15.95
C ARG A 82 -6.59 8.45 16.20
N ARG A 83 -5.48 9.05 15.74
CA ARG A 83 -5.25 10.49 15.84
C ARG A 83 -6.24 11.29 15.02
N ILE A 84 -6.59 10.84 13.82
CA ILE A 84 -7.64 11.44 13.00
C ILE A 84 -8.99 11.39 13.74
N ALA A 85 -9.35 10.23 14.28
CA ALA A 85 -10.57 10.07 15.06
C ALA A 85 -10.62 11.04 16.25
N ARG A 86 -9.49 11.21 16.95
CA ARG A 86 -9.37 12.13 18.06
C ARG A 86 -9.49 13.59 17.63
N CYS A 87 -8.95 13.98 16.48
CA CYS A 87 -9.14 15.31 15.92
C CYS A 87 -10.63 15.60 15.66
N LEU A 88 -11.37 14.62 15.14
CA LEU A 88 -12.80 14.77 14.92
C LEU A 88 -13.59 14.85 16.23
N GLN A 89 -13.20 14.10 17.26
CA GLN A 89 -13.79 14.23 18.60
C GLN A 89 -13.60 15.64 19.17
N LYS A 90 -12.42 16.23 19.00
CA LYS A 90 -12.13 17.61 19.46
C LYS A 90 -12.99 18.66 18.77
N LEU A 91 -13.47 18.39 17.56
CA LEU A 91 -14.38 19.27 16.83
C LEU A 91 -15.85 19.10 17.28
N GLY A 92 -16.12 18.21 18.23
CA GLY A 92 -17.44 18.02 18.82
C GLY A 92 -18.23 16.83 18.30
N PHE A 93 -17.67 16.01 17.39
CA PHE A 93 -18.34 14.82 16.90
C PHE A 93 -18.22 13.66 17.89
N LYS A 94 -19.29 12.88 18.03
CA LYS A 94 -19.33 11.69 18.90
C LYS A 94 -18.74 10.49 18.15
N VAL A 95 -17.45 10.54 17.88
CA VAL A 95 -16.73 9.52 17.14
C VAL A 95 -16.47 8.28 18.00
N LYS A 96 -16.84 7.13 17.47
CA LYS A 96 -16.40 5.80 17.92
C LYS A 96 -15.44 5.25 16.87
N PHE A 97 -14.21 4.96 17.27
CA PHE A 97 -13.25 4.32 16.40
C PHE A 97 -13.62 2.85 16.20
N SER A 98 -14.07 2.51 15.00
CA SER A 98 -14.59 1.16 14.70
C SER A 98 -14.23 0.70 13.30
N ALA A 99 -14.31 -0.61 13.08
CA ALA A 99 -14.08 -1.24 11.78
C ALA A 99 -12.73 -0.85 11.13
N PHE A 100 -11.68 -0.68 11.94
CA PHE A 100 -10.33 -0.43 11.42
C PHE A 100 -9.86 -1.63 10.61
N LYS A 101 -9.39 -1.37 9.38
CA LYS A 101 -8.89 -2.40 8.49
C LYS A 101 -7.80 -1.83 7.59
N VAL A 102 -6.69 -2.54 7.49
CA VAL A 102 -5.70 -2.33 6.43
C VAL A 102 -6.28 -2.93 5.14
N VAL A 103 -6.35 -2.14 4.08
CA VAL A 103 -7.00 -2.56 2.82
C VAL A 103 -6.01 -2.71 1.67
N ASN A 104 -4.89 -2.01 1.73
CA ASN A 104 -3.86 -2.09 0.68
C ASN A 104 -2.48 -1.74 1.24
N VAL A 105 -1.48 -2.47 0.79
CA VAL A 105 -0.07 -2.25 1.12
C VAL A 105 0.72 -2.23 -0.17
N MET A 106 1.55 -1.20 -0.36
CA MET A 106 2.51 -1.12 -1.45
C MET A 106 3.92 -1.28 -0.89
N ALA A 107 4.69 -2.17 -1.48
CA ALA A 107 6.07 -2.44 -1.09
C ALA A 107 7.00 -2.48 -2.30
N GLY A 108 8.25 -2.20 -2.08
CA GLY A 108 9.32 -2.32 -3.05
C GLY A 108 10.40 -3.28 -2.57
N CYS A 109 11.02 -3.97 -3.51
CA CYS A 109 12.15 -4.85 -3.26
C CYS A 109 13.05 -4.87 -4.50
N SER A 110 14.36 -5.00 -4.30
CA SER A 110 15.32 -5.14 -5.41
C SER A 110 15.98 -6.49 -5.35
N MET A 111 15.92 -7.21 -6.48
CA MET A 111 16.68 -8.46 -6.64
C MET A 111 18.14 -8.14 -6.90
N PRO A 112 19.08 -8.99 -6.43
CA PRO A 112 20.52 -8.79 -6.66
C PRO A 112 20.97 -9.19 -8.08
N PHE A 113 20.05 -9.19 -9.04
CA PHE A 113 20.30 -9.56 -10.44
C PHE A 113 19.31 -8.87 -11.37
N LYS A 114 19.68 -8.74 -12.63
CA LYS A 114 18.79 -8.29 -13.70
C LYS A 114 17.91 -9.44 -14.17
N ILE A 115 16.75 -9.12 -14.73
CA ILE A 115 15.71 -10.08 -15.08
C ILE A 115 15.37 -9.95 -16.57
N SER A 116 15.29 -11.09 -17.26
CA SER A 116 14.72 -11.16 -18.60
C SER A 116 13.20 -11.20 -18.50
N LEU A 117 12.54 -10.09 -18.81
CA LEU A 117 11.07 -9.99 -18.73
C LEU A 117 10.39 -10.87 -19.77
N ILE A 118 11.03 -11.07 -20.93
CA ILE A 118 10.51 -11.96 -21.98
C ILE A 118 10.49 -13.41 -21.50
N ASP A 119 11.59 -13.88 -20.93
CA ASP A 119 11.69 -15.27 -20.41
C ASP A 119 10.75 -15.46 -19.23
N PHE A 120 10.70 -14.49 -18.32
CA PHE A 120 9.81 -14.53 -17.17
C PHE A 120 8.34 -14.67 -17.60
N THR A 121 7.92 -13.87 -18.57
CA THR A 121 6.55 -13.91 -19.09
C THR A 121 6.25 -15.24 -19.80
N LYS A 122 7.18 -15.74 -20.61
CA LYS A 122 7.00 -17.02 -21.30
C LYS A 122 6.83 -18.20 -20.33
N LYS A 123 7.68 -18.23 -19.29
CA LYS A 123 7.66 -19.32 -18.28
C LYS A 123 6.45 -19.27 -17.36
N ASN A 124 5.83 -18.11 -17.20
CA ASN A 124 4.77 -17.87 -16.20
C ASN A 124 3.42 -17.48 -16.82
N ARG A 125 3.20 -17.78 -18.09
CA ARG A 125 1.89 -17.59 -18.73
C ARG A 125 0.85 -18.54 -18.15
N PRO A 126 -0.42 -18.12 -18.07
CA PRO A 126 -1.00 -16.81 -18.40
C PRO A 126 -0.95 -15.80 -17.24
N ILE A 127 -0.33 -16.14 -16.11
CA ILE A 127 -0.29 -15.34 -14.89
C ILE A 127 0.54 -14.07 -15.09
N ALA A 128 1.68 -14.20 -15.80
CA ALA A 128 2.54 -13.08 -16.14
C ALA A 128 2.17 -12.51 -17.52
N THR A 129 2.15 -11.19 -17.61
CA THR A 129 1.93 -10.43 -18.85
C THR A 129 3.00 -9.35 -19.01
N TYR A 130 3.43 -9.11 -20.25
CA TYR A 130 4.40 -8.07 -20.54
C TYR A 130 4.07 -7.41 -21.88
N GLU A 131 3.78 -6.13 -21.82
CA GLU A 131 3.46 -5.29 -22.99
C GLU A 131 4.37 -4.06 -22.98
N PRO A 132 5.61 -4.20 -23.50
CA PRO A 132 6.63 -3.14 -23.39
C PRO A 132 6.23 -1.83 -24.05
N GLU A 133 5.34 -1.85 -25.02
CA GLU A 133 4.83 -0.66 -25.69
C GLU A 133 3.92 0.17 -24.80
N LEU A 134 3.25 -0.44 -23.82
CA LEU A 134 2.32 0.21 -22.91
C LEU A 134 2.97 0.52 -21.54
N TYR A 135 3.79 -0.39 -21.06
CA TYR A 135 4.39 -0.26 -19.73
C TYR A 135 5.72 -1.04 -19.62
N PRO A 136 6.76 -0.46 -18.98
CA PRO A 136 8.10 -1.06 -18.97
C PRO A 136 8.30 -2.22 -18.00
N ALA A 137 7.25 -2.68 -17.33
CA ALA A 137 7.33 -3.79 -16.38
C ALA A 137 6.43 -4.95 -16.80
N ALA A 138 6.83 -6.17 -16.43
CA ALA A 138 5.96 -7.33 -16.49
C ALA A 138 5.02 -7.32 -15.27
N MET A 139 3.80 -7.77 -15.46
CA MET A 139 2.78 -7.88 -14.41
C MET A 139 2.58 -9.34 -14.03
N TYR A 140 2.66 -9.65 -12.76
CA TYR A 140 2.40 -10.98 -12.23
C TYR A 140 1.28 -10.88 -11.18
N THR A 141 0.12 -11.46 -11.46
CA THR A 141 -1.05 -11.37 -10.57
C THR A 141 -1.29 -12.72 -9.89
N MET A 142 -1.22 -12.72 -8.57
CA MET A 142 -1.44 -13.89 -7.72
C MET A 142 -2.81 -13.84 -7.06
N ARG A 143 -3.43 -15.01 -6.89
CA ARG A 143 -4.71 -15.15 -6.15
C ARG A 143 -4.51 -15.64 -4.72
N GLN A 144 -3.51 -16.47 -4.47
CA GLN A 144 -3.17 -17.02 -3.15
C GLN A 144 -1.65 -17.11 -2.97
N PRO A 145 -1.06 -16.24 -2.14
CA PRO A 145 -1.68 -15.07 -1.52
C PRO A 145 -2.06 -14.02 -2.55
N LYS A 146 -3.13 -13.28 -2.29
CA LYS A 146 -3.55 -12.20 -3.20
C LYS A 146 -2.50 -11.11 -3.25
N ALA A 147 -1.94 -10.87 -4.42
CA ALA A 147 -0.94 -9.83 -4.68
C ALA A 147 -0.80 -9.54 -6.17
N THR A 148 -0.44 -8.32 -6.50
CA THR A 148 -0.02 -7.92 -7.84
C THR A 148 1.42 -7.46 -7.78
N ILE A 149 2.29 -8.04 -8.62
CA ILE A 149 3.71 -7.75 -8.65
C ILE A 149 4.07 -7.16 -10.01
N LYS A 150 4.72 -6.00 -9.99
CA LYS A 150 5.36 -5.38 -11.16
C LYS A 150 6.83 -5.71 -11.14
N VAL A 151 7.33 -6.33 -12.21
CA VAL A 151 8.71 -6.76 -12.34
C VAL A 151 9.41 -5.92 -13.41
N PHE A 152 10.50 -5.27 -13.01
CA PHE A 152 11.33 -4.48 -13.91
C PHE A 152 12.60 -5.25 -14.30
N SER A 153 13.11 -5.01 -15.50
CA SER A 153 14.32 -5.66 -16.01
C SER A 153 15.57 -5.39 -15.15
N THR A 154 15.58 -4.29 -14.41
CA THR A 154 16.66 -3.92 -13.48
C THR A 154 16.75 -4.83 -12.25
N GLY A 155 15.74 -5.66 -11.99
CA GLY A 155 15.62 -6.45 -10.78
C GLY A 155 14.70 -5.84 -9.72
N SER A 156 14.26 -4.61 -9.91
CA SER A 156 13.29 -3.96 -9.01
C SER A 156 11.93 -4.59 -9.16
N ILE A 157 11.24 -4.81 -8.04
CA ILE A 157 9.84 -5.24 -8.03
C ILE A 157 9.01 -4.31 -7.14
N THR A 158 7.76 -4.10 -7.53
CA THR A 158 6.75 -3.41 -6.72
C THR A 158 5.61 -4.37 -6.44
N ILE A 159 5.21 -4.47 -5.19
CA ILE A 159 4.17 -5.39 -4.74
C ILE A 159 2.98 -4.59 -4.20
N LEU A 160 1.78 -4.90 -4.68
CA LEU A 160 0.50 -4.44 -4.15
C LEU A 160 -0.25 -5.62 -3.57
N ALA A 161 -0.60 -5.54 -2.29
CA ALA A 161 -1.27 -6.62 -1.58
C ALA A 161 -2.19 -6.07 -0.48
N PRO A 162 -3.17 -6.84 0.01
CA PRO A 162 -4.07 -6.36 1.05
C PRO A 162 -3.46 -6.28 2.45
N SER A 163 -2.30 -6.89 2.69
CA SER A 163 -1.62 -6.89 3.99
C SER A 163 -0.11 -7.04 3.83
N VAL A 164 0.63 -6.72 4.90
CA VAL A 164 2.08 -6.93 4.97
C VAL A 164 2.43 -8.42 4.87
N ASP A 165 1.65 -9.30 5.49
CA ASP A 165 1.85 -10.75 5.39
C ASP A 165 1.72 -11.26 3.96
N ASN A 166 0.76 -10.73 3.21
CA ASN A 166 0.61 -11.07 1.80
C ASN A 166 1.81 -10.58 0.97
N VAL A 167 2.36 -9.40 1.28
CA VAL A 167 3.58 -8.89 0.63
C VAL A 167 4.74 -9.87 0.85
N ALA A 168 4.99 -10.28 2.08
CA ALA A 168 6.07 -11.21 2.43
C ALA A 168 5.90 -12.56 1.71
N ALA A 169 4.69 -13.12 1.71
CA ALA A 169 4.39 -14.36 1.03
C ALA A 169 4.55 -14.25 -0.49
N ALA A 170 4.17 -13.10 -1.08
CA ALA A 170 4.32 -12.85 -2.51
C ALA A 170 5.80 -12.78 -2.93
N VAL A 171 6.64 -12.12 -2.14
CA VAL A 171 8.09 -12.05 -2.40
C VAL A 171 8.72 -13.43 -2.35
N GLN A 172 8.38 -14.25 -1.35
CA GLN A 172 8.88 -15.62 -1.24
C GLN A 172 8.43 -16.49 -2.43
N HIS A 173 7.21 -16.31 -2.90
CA HIS A 173 6.68 -17.06 -4.04
C HIS A 173 7.36 -16.68 -5.35
N VAL A 174 7.56 -15.39 -5.60
CA VAL A 174 8.06 -14.90 -6.89
C VAL A 174 9.58 -14.98 -7.01
N TYR A 175 10.32 -14.98 -5.90
CA TYR A 175 11.79 -14.98 -5.91
C TYR A 175 12.39 -16.11 -6.75
N PRO A 176 12.02 -17.40 -6.56
CA PRO A 176 12.56 -18.47 -7.37
C PRO A 176 12.23 -18.32 -8.87
N LEU A 177 11.05 -17.81 -9.18
CA LEU A 177 10.63 -17.58 -10.57
C LEU A 177 11.46 -16.50 -11.24
N LEU A 178 11.81 -15.44 -10.51
CA LEU A 178 12.69 -14.37 -11.00
C LEU A 178 14.13 -14.85 -11.13
N SER A 179 14.59 -15.65 -10.18
CA SER A 179 15.95 -16.22 -10.18
C SER A 179 16.22 -17.09 -11.41
N GLU A 180 15.21 -17.83 -11.89
CA GLU A 180 15.30 -18.64 -13.12
C GLU A 180 15.45 -17.80 -14.40
N CYS A 181 15.12 -16.51 -14.33
CA CYS A 181 15.14 -15.59 -15.45
C CYS A 181 16.24 -14.54 -15.32
N ARG A 182 17.31 -14.84 -14.60
CA ARG A 182 18.48 -13.96 -14.46
C ARG A 182 19.08 -13.63 -15.82
N ARG A 183 19.43 -12.36 -16.00
CA ARG A 183 20.31 -11.95 -17.10
C ARG A 183 21.76 -11.94 -16.62
N PRO A 184 22.71 -12.35 -17.48
CA PRO A 184 24.13 -12.11 -17.20
C PRO A 184 24.39 -10.60 -17.06
N LEU A 185 25.30 -10.23 -16.17
CA LEU A 185 25.77 -8.85 -15.99
C LEU A 185 26.46 -8.38 -17.26
#